data_d0e169ad87c60e4c1f855fb8c53fbd48
#
_entry.id   d0e169ad87c60e4c1f855fb8c53fbd48
#
_cell.length_a   1.000
_cell.length_b   1.000
_cell.length_c   1.000
_cell.angle_alpha   90.00
_cell.angle_beta   90.00
_cell.angle_gamma   90.00
#
_symmetry.space_group_name_H-M   'P 1'
#
loop_
_entity.id
_entity.type
_entity.pdbx_description
1 polymer ?
#
loop_
_entity_poly.entity_id
_entity_poly.type
_entity_poly.pdbx_seq_one_letter_code
_entity_poly.pdbx_strand_id
1 'polypeptide(L)'
;MKTLKIFFDGSSHGNPGPSGIGIIVFDEFERVLDKFSKFIGFRTNNEAEYHALIEALRRAMQLGAEKVEIYSDSELLVKQVKGVYSVRDEKLKRLHLECLQLLKNFKEYKIGYVPRELNAEADKLANEAITRQLKEMER
;
A
#
# COMPACT_ATOMS: atom_id res chain seq x y z
N MET A 1 13.81 15.78 11.64
CA MET A 1 12.92 15.46 10.51
C MET A 1 12.02 14.30 10.91
N LYS A 2 10.71 14.46 10.78
CA LYS A 2 9.76 13.40 11.13
C LYS A 2 9.80 12.29 10.06
N THR A 3 10.20 11.09 10.48
CA THR A 3 10.29 9.92 9.61
C THR A 3 9.27 8.88 10.01
N LEU A 4 8.51 8.39 9.04
CA LEU A 4 7.59 7.28 9.25
C LEU A 4 8.01 6.08 8.40
N LYS A 5 7.83 4.90 8.95
CA LYS A 5 8.10 3.64 8.27
C LYS A 5 6.76 2.93 8.06
N ILE A 6 6.47 2.55 6.84
CA ILE A 6 5.16 2.02 6.49
C ILE A 6 5.30 0.71 5.72
N PHE A 7 4.56 -0.30 6.17
CA PHE A 7 4.38 -1.55 5.43
C PHE A 7 2.96 -1.53 4.87
N PHE A 8 2.81 -1.88 3.60
CA PHE A 8 1.51 -1.91 2.95
C PHE A 8 1.34 -3.15 2.09
N ASP A 9 0.10 -3.54 1.89
CA ASP A 9 -0.25 -4.67 1.04
C ASP A 9 -1.63 -4.47 0.42
N GLY A 10 -1.79 -4.92 -0.82
CA GLY A 10 -3.07 -5.01 -1.49
C GLY A 10 -3.31 -6.45 -1.88
N SER A 11 -4.54 -6.93 -1.67
CA SER A 11 -4.90 -8.31 -1.94
C SER A 11 -6.20 -8.37 -2.72
N SER A 12 -6.31 -9.34 -3.61
CA SER A 12 -7.53 -9.63 -4.35
C SER A 12 -7.87 -11.11 -4.22
N HIS A 13 -9.11 -11.42 -3.84
CA HIS A 13 -9.61 -12.80 -3.80
C HIS A 13 -10.17 -13.16 -5.18
N GLY A 14 -9.31 -13.29 -6.14
CA GLY A 14 -9.57 -13.43 -7.56
C GLY A 14 -8.83 -12.34 -8.30
N ASN A 15 -8.67 -12.44 -9.61
CA ASN A 15 -7.89 -11.47 -10.38
C ASN A 15 -8.59 -11.13 -11.70
N PRO A 16 -9.61 -10.24 -11.68
CA PRO A 16 -10.07 -9.42 -10.55
C PRO A 16 -10.98 -10.16 -9.58
N GLY A 17 -11.18 -9.56 -8.42
CA GLY A 17 -12.06 -10.07 -7.39
C GLY A 17 -12.21 -9.08 -6.25
N PRO A 18 -12.94 -9.48 -5.19
CA PRO A 18 -13.06 -8.65 -3.99
C PRO A 18 -11.67 -8.36 -3.44
N SER A 19 -11.39 -7.08 -3.19
CA SER A 19 -10.03 -6.62 -2.87
C SER A 19 -10.01 -5.77 -1.61
N GLY A 20 -8.87 -5.80 -0.93
CA GLY A 20 -8.64 -5.05 0.29
C GLY A 20 -7.22 -4.54 0.36
N ILE A 21 -7.04 -3.54 1.20
CA ILE A 21 -5.72 -2.98 1.48
C ILE A 21 -5.44 -3.03 2.97
N GLY A 22 -4.16 -3.18 3.31
CA GLY A 22 -3.69 -3.17 4.68
C GLY A 22 -2.46 -2.31 4.80
N ILE A 23 -2.40 -1.50 5.87
CA ILE A 23 -1.32 -0.55 6.11
C ILE A 23 -0.99 -0.56 7.58
N ILE A 24 0.31 -0.56 7.90
CA ILE A 24 0.76 -0.39 9.27
C ILE A 24 1.87 0.66 9.28
N VAL A 25 1.73 1.66 10.14
CA VAL A 25 2.63 2.81 10.22
C VAL A 25 3.38 2.77 11.54
N PHE A 26 4.70 2.88 11.46
CA PHE A 26 5.60 2.95 12.62
C PHE A 26 6.26 4.32 12.68
N ASP A 27 6.52 4.79 13.90
CA ASP A 27 7.35 5.97 14.12
C ASP A 27 8.84 5.60 14.06
N GLU A 28 9.72 6.60 14.28
CA GLU A 28 11.19 6.40 14.27
C GLU A 28 11.69 5.50 15.40
N PHE A 29 10.87 5.25 16.42
CA PHE A 29 11.21 4.39 17.55
C PHE A 29 10.57 3.00 17.42
N GLU A 30 10.14 2.63 16.22
CA GLU A 30 9.50 1.35 15.92
C GLU A 30 8.18 1.12 16.67
N ARG A 31 7.50 2.20 17.09
CA ARG A 31 6.19 2.12 17.73
C ARG A 31 5.09 2.23 16.67
N VAL A 32 4.05 1.43 16.83
CA VAL A 32 2.90 1.46 15.91
C VAL A 32 2.10 2.73 16.14
N LEU A 33 1.99 3.58 15.11
CA LEU A 33 1.17 4.79 15.14
C LEU A 33 -0.21 4.57 14.57
N ASP A 34 -0.35 3.68 13.58
CA ASP A 34 -1.61 3.49 12.87
C ASP A 34 -1.65 2.13 12.21
N LYS A 35 -2.84 1.54 12.18
CA LYS A 35 -3.15 0.35 11.40
C LYS A 35 -4.43 0.63 10.63
N PHE A 36 -4.44 0.26 9.37
CA PHE A 36 -5.57 0.55 8.50
C PHE A 36 -5.90 -0.65 7.63
N SER A 37 -7.19 -0.94 7.52
CA SER A 37 -7.71 -2.05 6.76
C SER A 37 -9.00 -1.59 6.06
N LYS A 38 -9.05 -1.73 4.73
CA LYS A 38 -10.20 -1.23 3.96
C LYS A 38 -10.50 -2.11 2.76
N PHE A 39 -11.79 -2.41 2.56
CA PHE A 39 -12.28 -3.04 1.35
C PHE A 39 -12.35 -2.00 0.24
N ILE A 40 -11.84 -2.35 -0.95
CA ILE A 40 -11.74 -1.40 -2.07
C ILE A 40 -12.51 -1.86 -3.32
N GLY A 41 -13.46 -2.79 -3.17
CA GLY A 41 -14.29 -3.24 -4.27
C GLY A 41 -13.62 -4.33 -5.11
N PHE A 42 -14.02 -4.44 -6.35
CA PHE A 42 -13.50 -5.42 -7.30
C PHE A 42 -12.33 -4.85 -8.06
N ARG A 43 -11.15 -5.40 -7.86
CA ARG A 43 -9.88 -4.94 -8.45
C ARG A 43 -9.02 -6.13 -8.84
N THR A 44 -8.03 -5.89 -9.70
CA THR A 44 -6.95 -6.84 -9.89
C THR A 44 -5.99 -6.75 -8.71
N ASN A 45 -5.15 -7.76 -8.55
CA ASN A 45 -4.15 -7.75 -7.48
C ASN A 45 -3.19 -6.56 -7.61
N ASN A 46 -2.74 -6.26 -8.82
CA ASN A 46 -1.83 -5.13 -9.06
C ASN A 46 -2.50 -3.79 -8.76
N GLU A 47 -3.78 -3.63 -9.11
CA GLU A 47 -4.52 -2.42 -8.74
C GLU A 47 -4.61 -2.27 -7.22
N ALA A 48 -4.91 -3.37 -6.51
CA ALA A 48 -5.01 -3.34 -5.05
C ALA A 48 -3.69 -2.91 -4.40
N GLU A 49 -2.56 -3.40 -4.92
CA GLU A 49 -1.23 -3.01 -4.45
C GLU A 49 -0.98 -1.51 -4.60
N TYR A 50 -1.35 -0.93 -5.76
CA TYR A 50 -1.21 0.51 -5.97
C TYR A 50 -2.15 1.32 -5.09
N HIS A 51 -3.38 0.86 -4.89
CA HIS A 51 -4.31 1.54 -3.98
C HIS A 51 -3.78 1.55 -2.54
N ALA A 52 -3.14 0.46 -2.11
CA ALA A 52 -2.52 0.40 -0.79
C ALA A 52 -1.40 1.43 -0.66
N LEU A 53 -0.55 1.54 -1.68
CA LEU A 53 0.54 2.53 -1.69
C LEU A 53 -0.01 3.96 -1.63
N ILE A 54 -1.02 4.27 -2.44
CA ILE A 54 -1.63 5.60 -2.46
C ILE A 54 -2.17 5.96 -1.08
N GLU A 55 -2.92 5.05 -0.45
CA GLU A 55 -3.47 5.30 0.88
C GLU A 55 -2.37 5.43 1.92
N ALA A 56 -1.32 4.63 1.83
CA ALA A 56 -0.17 4.72 2.74
C ALA A 56 0.48 6.11 2.68
N LEU A 57 0.68 6.63 1.46
CA LEU A 57 1.27 7.95 1.26
C LEU A 57 0.36 9.07 1.78
N ARG A 58 -0.94 8.96 1.55
CA ARG A 58 -1.90 9.95 2.07
C ARG A 58 -1.90 9.97 3.59
N ARG A 59 -1.86 8.81 4.22
CA ARG A 59 -1.81 8.70 5.69
C ARG A 59 -0.53 9.29 6.24
N ALA A 60 0.59 9.04 5.57
CA ALA A 60 1.88 9.61 5.97
C ALA A 60 1.84 11.14 5.93
N MET A 61 1.21 11.72 4.89
CA MET A 61 1.04 13.17 4.79
C MET A 61 0.18 13.70 5.93
N GLN A 62 -0.93 13.04 6.24
CA GLN A 62 -1.82 13.44 7.33
C GLN A 62 -1.12 13.39 8.69
N LEU A 63 -0.21 12.45 8.87
CA LEU A 63 0.57 12.30 10.09
C LEU A 63 1.77 13.25 10.15
N GLY A 64 1.98 14.06 9.12
CA GLY A 64 3.03 15.08 9.09
C GLY A 64 4.42 14.57 8.79
N ALA A 65 4.55 13.44 8.10
CA ALA A 65 5.84 12.90 7.74
C ALA A 65 6.60 13.82 6.78
N GLU A 66 7.88 14.03 7.06
CA GLU A 66 8.79 14.73 6.15
C GLU A 66 9.59 13.72 5.32
N LYS A 67 9.89 12.57 5.93
CA LYS A 67 10.52 11.44 5.26
C LYS A 67 9.64 10.20 5.44
N VAL A 68 9.52 9.42 4.38
CA VAL A 68 8.77 8.15 4.45
C VAL A 68 9.62 7.01 3.90
N GLU A 69 9.63 5.91 4.63
CA GLU A 69 10.23 4.66 4.20
C GLU A 69 9.07 3.67 4.02
N ILE A 70 8.85 3.23 2.78
CA ILE A 70 7.72 2.37 2.45
C ILE A 70 8.19 1.02 1.93
N TYR A 71 7.53 -0.04 2.36
CA TYR A 71 7.93 -1.41 2.06
C TYR A 71 6.76 -2.22 1.53
N SER A 72 7.04 -3.00 0.48
CA SER A 72 6.08 -3.87 -0.20
C SER A 72 6.71 -5.22 -0.46
N ASP A 73 5.90 -6.26 -0.50
CA ASP A 73 6.33 -7.57 -0.95
C ASP A 73 6.07 -7.82 -2.45
N SER A 74 5.67 -6.77 -3.17
CA SER A 74 5.56 -6.80 -4.63
C SER A 74 6.81 -6.22 -5.25
N GLU A 75 7.71 -7.08 -5.71
CA GLU A 75 8.93 -6.66 -6.39
C GLU A 75 8.62 -5.85 -7.65
N LEU A 76 7.57 -6.25 -8.39
CA LEU A 76 7.13 -5.56 -9.60
C LEU A 76 6.76 -4.11 -9.29
N LEU A 77 5.91 -3.88 -8.28
CA LEU A 77 5.48 -2.53 -7.90
C LEU A 77 6.68 -1.68 -7.50
N VAL A 78 7.56 -2.22 -6.65
CA VAL A 78 8.75 -1.48 -6.19
C VAL A 78 9.61 -1.04 -7.36
N LYS A 79 9.86 -1.94 -8.32
CA LYS A 79 10.66 -1.62 -9.50
C LYS A 79 9.96 -0.64 -10.43
N GLN A 80 8.64 -0.69 -10.52
CA GLN A 80 7.88 0.29 -11.29
C GLN A 80 7.96 1.68 -10.68
N VAL A 81 7.81 1.79 -9.36
CA VAL A 81 7.91 3.08 -8.66
C VAL A 81 9.33 3.66 -8.75
N LYS A 82 10.35 2.80 -8.70
CA LYS A 82 11.74 3.22 -8.87
C LYS A 82 12.10 3.59 -10.31
N GLY A 83 11.22 3.31 -11.27
CA GLY A 83 11.47 3.58 -12.68
C GLY A 83 12.31 2.53 -13.39
N VAL A 84 12.57 1.37 -12.76
CA VAL A 84 13.32 0.26 -13.36
C VAL A 84 12.47 -0.47 -14.40
N TYR A 85 11.19 -0.65 -14.10
CA TYR A 85 10.23 -1.25 -15.02
C TYR A 85 9.17 -0.23 -15.40
N SER A 86 8.74 -0.26 -16.67
CA SER A 86 7.65 0.59 -17.14
C SER A 86 6.29 0.00 -16.76
N VAL A 87 5.29 0.87 -16.66
CA VAL A 87 3.91 0.49 -16.45
C VAL A 87 3.19 0.64 -17.79
N ARG A 88 2.61 -0.44 -18.30
CA ARG A 88 1.97 -0.47 -19.64
C ARG A 88 0.46 -0.41 -19.59
N ASP A 89 -0.15 -1.01 -18.57
CA ASP A 89 -1.59 -1.01 -18.42
C ASP A 89 -2.11 0.40 -18.11
N GLU A 90 -3.16 0.85 -18.80
CA GLU A 90 -3.67 2.21 -18.66
C GLU A 90 -4.20 2.53 -17.25
N LYS A 91 -4.89 1.58 -16.63
CA LYS A 91 -5.37 1.77 -15.26
C LYS A 91 -4.22 1.90 -14.27
N LEU A 92 -3.21 1.03 -14.41
CA LEU A 92 -2.05 1.07 -13.55
C LEU A 92 -1.21 2.31 -13.78
N LYS A 93 -1.13 2.80 -15.03
CA LYS A 93 -0.43 4.07 -15.32
C LYS A 93 -0.99 5.23 -14.53
N ARG A 94 -2.32 5.33 -14.43
CA ARG A 94 -2.97 6.41 -13.67
C ARG A 94 -2.64 6.31 -12.19
N LEU A 95 -2.73 5.10 -11.64
CA LEU A 95 -2.40 4.86 -10.22
C LEU A 95 -0.91 5.12 -9.94
N HIS A 96 -0.05 4.67 -10.84
CA HIS A 96 1.39 4.89 -10.74
C HIS A 96 1.72 6.38 -10.76
N LEU A 97 1.11 7.15 -11.67
CA LEU A 97 1.30 8.59 -11.76
C LEU A 97 0.86 9.28 -10.46
N GLU A 98 -0.28 8.88 -9.91
CA GLU A 98 -0.75 9.43 -8.64
C GLU A 98 0.25 9.16 -7.52
N CYS A 99 0.82 7.96 -7.45
CA CYS A 99 1.87 7.64 -6.48
C CYS A 99 3.08 8.56 -6.62
N LEU A 100 3.54 8.76 -7.86
CA LEU A 100 4.69 9.61 -8.11
C LEU A 100 4.43 11.06 -7.70
N GLN A 101 3.22 11.56 -7.93
CA GLN A 101 2.83 12.89 -7.52
C GLN A 101 2.76 13.02 -5.99
N LEU A 102 2.22 12.02 -5.30
CA LEU A 102 2.17 12.02 -3.84
C LEU A 102 3.56 11.99 -3.21
N LEU A 103 4.48 11.23 -3.81
CA LEU A 103 5.86 11.15 -3.32
C LEU A 103 6.58 12.50 -3.32
N LYS A 104 6.19 13.42 -4.20
CA LYS A 104 6.77 14.78 -4.26
C LYS A 104 6.47 15.62 -3.02
N ASN A 105 5.50 15.22 -2.21
CA ASN A 105 5.15 15.95 -0.98
C ASN A 105 6.11 15.68 0.17
N PHE A 106 7.03 14.73 0.02
CA PHE A 106 7.99 14.40 1.07
C PHE A 106 9.37 14.96 0.72
N LYS A 107 10.11 15.39 1.72
CA LYS A 107 11.50 15.85 1.53
C LYS A 107 12.38 14.72 1.06
N GLU A 108 12.14 13.52 1.59
CA GLU A 108 12.85 12.31 1.21
C GLU A 108 11.88 11.13 1.22
N TYR A 109 12.12 10.16 0.36
CA TYR A 109 11.41 8.89 0.45
C TYR A 109 12.33 7.73 0.07
N LYS A 110 12.02 6.58 0.60
CA LYS A 110 12.66 5.33 0.26
C LYS A 110 11.57 4.30 0.03
N ILE A 111 11.63 3.55 -1.06
CA ILE A 111 10.76 2.41 -1.29
C ILE A 111 11.61 1.15 -1.41
N GLY A 112 11.21 0.09 -0.70
CA GLY A 112 11.96 -1.14 -0.67
C GLY A 112 11.07 -2.37 -0.81
N TYR A 113 11.67 -3.42 -1.36
CA TYR A 113 11.06 -4.74 -1.42
C TYR A 113 11.44 -5.51 -0.16
N VAL A 114 10.46 -6.18 0.42
CA VAL A 114 10.67 -7.11 1.54
C VAL A 114 10.02 -8.44 1.22
N PRO A 115 10.56 -9.56 1.73
CA PRO A 115 9.90 -10.85 1.53
C PRO A 115 8.55 -10.87 2.24
N ARG A 116 7.66 -11.74 1.76
CA ARG A 116 6.28 -11.82 2.23
C ARG A 116 6.20 -12.01 3.75
N GLU A 117 7.11 -12.76 4.34
CA GLU A 117 7.12 -13.03 5.78
C GLU A 117 7.29 -11.76 6.61
N LEU A 118 7.96 -10.75 6.07
CA LEU A 118 8.14 -9.47 6.74
C LEU A 118 7.00 -8.50 6.48
N ASN A 119 6.05 -8.86 5.60
CA ASN A 119 4.87 -8.05 5.31
C ASN A 119 3.57 -8.71 5.79
N ALA A 120 3.67 -9.71 6.65
CA ALA A 120 2.54 -10.53 7.09
C ALA A 120 1.43 -9.73 7.76
N GLU A 121 1.77 -8.70 8.54
CA GLU A 121 0.77 -7.90 9.25
C GLU A 121 -0.07 -7.07 8.27
N ALA A 122 0.55 -6.45 7.28
CA ALA A 122 -0.16 -5.69 6.25
C ALA A 122 -1.03 -6.62 5.40
N ASP A 123 -0.52 -7.80 5.06
CA ASP A 123 -1.27 -8.82 4.33
C ASP A 123 -2.51 -9.26 5.11
N LYS A 124 -2.35 -9.50 6.40
CA LYS A 124 -3.46 -9.88 7.29
C LYS A 124 -4.54 -8.80 7.30
N LEU A 125 -4.15 -7.53 7.41
CA LEU A 125 -5.09 -6.40 7.42
C LEU A 125 -5.86 -6.31 6.09
N ALA A 126 -5.19 -6.52 4.97
CA ALA A 126 -5.83 -6.51 3.65
C ALA A 126 -6.87 -7.63 3.53
N ASN A 127 -6.51 -8.84 3.96
CA ASN A 127 -7.40 -10.00 3.88
C ASN A 127 -8.57 -9.90 4.88
N GLU A 128 -8.35 -9.34 6.05
CA GLU A 128 -9.42 -9.09 7.02
C GLU A 128 -10.49 -8.16 6.46
N ALA A 129 -10.09 -7.14 5.71
CA ALA A 129 -11.03 -6.21 5.08
C ALA A 129 -11.96 -6.96 4.11
N ILE A 130 -11.42 -7.86 3.32
CA ILE A 130 -12.19 -8.65 2.36
C ILE A 130 -13.14 -9.58 3.11
N THR A 131 -12.63 -10.30 4.09
CA THR A 131 -13.43 -11.27 4.87
C THR A 131 -14.61 -10.60 5.57
N ARG A 132 -14.38 -9.44 6.20
CA ARG A 132 -15.44 -8.67 6.87
C ARG A 132 -16.50 -8.23 5.88
N GLN A 133 -16.10 -7.71 4.73
CA GLN A 133 -17.04 -7.23 3.72
C GLN A 133 -17.89 -8.35 3.16
N LEU A 134 -17.29 -9.51 2.87
CA LEU A 134 -18.03 -10.65 2.34
C LEU A 134 -19.05 -11.18 3.35
N LYS A 135 -18.73 -11.17 4.64
CA LYS A 135 -19.68 -11.53 5.69
C LYS A 135 -20.84 -10.54 5.77
N GLU A 136 -20.57 -9.24 5.64
CA GLU A 136 -21.61 -8.22 5.64
C GLU A 136 -22.56 -8.40 4.45
N MET A 137 -22.03 -8.79 3.29
CA MET A 137 -22.83 -9.01 2.08
C MET A 137 -23.71 -10.25 2.17
N GLU A 138 -23.41 -11.19 3.05
CA GLU A 138 -24.20 -12.42 3.28
C GLU A 138 -25.41 -12.21 4.18
N ARG A 139 -25.52 -11.07 4.84
CA ARG A 139 -26.64 -10.76 5.76
C ARG A 139 -27.91 -10.34 5.04
#